data_3002b6ff940008e99d580bef39eaa68e
#
_entry.id   3002b6ff940008e99d580bef39eaa68e
#
_cell.length_a   1.000
_cell.length_b   1.000
_cell.length_c   1.000
_cell.angle_alpha   90.00
_cell.angle_beta   90.00
_cell.angle_gamma   90.00
#
_symmetry.space_group_name_H-M   'P 1'
#
loop_
_entity.id
_entity.type
_entity.pdbx_description
1 polymer ?
#
loop_
_entity_poly.entity_id
_entity_poly.type
_entity_poly.pdbx_seq_one_letter_code
_entity_poly.pdbx_strand_id
1 'polypeptide(L)'
;FKNALPHIEVVTALATKGKGLTRQEILNQTKLTDNGMFSVVLEELEHCGFIRQYEPLNSMGGKRLNSNTLFQLIDFYTLFYFNFIKSNRFHDEHFWMISLNTSLYHAWSGFAFERVCLAHLGQIKKKLGISGVQTRACSWRSAQSGQGAQIDMLIDRKDETINVCEMKYTHGPFEITKEYEEKLVNKLNVLAKETGLRKSLMLTLITTYGVKPNLHSGIVQSEVVMDDLFEY
;
A
#
# COMPACT_ATOMS: atom_id res chain seq x y z
N PHE A 1 -19.79 -2.39 -17.19
CA PHE A 1 -20.61 -1.35 -16.54
C PHE A 1 -21.53 -0.69 -17.58
N LYS A 2 -22.83 -0.55 -17.30
CA LYS A 2 -23.79 0.13 -18.21
C LYS A 2 -23.49 1.62 -18.38
N ASN A 3 -23.00 2.28 -17.32
CA ASN A 3 -22.48 3.65 -17.33
C ASN A 3 -21.09 3.65 -16.72
N ALA A 4 -20.07 3.56 -17.55
CA ALA A 4 -18.68 3.42 -17.10
C ALA A 4 -18.02 4.76 -16.69
N LEU A 5 -18.61 5.92 -17.01
CA LEU A 5 -17.96 7.20 -16.76
C LEU A 5 -17.59 7.44 -15.30
N PRO A 6 -18.47 7.22 -14.29
CA PRO A 6 -18.11 7.38 -12.89
C PRO A 6 -16.99 6.42 -12.46
N HIS A 7 -16.99 5.18 -12.95
CA HIS A 7 -15.94 4.18 -12.66
C HIS A 7 -14.58 4.62 -13.21
N ILE A 8 -14.57 5.14 -14.45
CA ILE A 8 -13.35 5.65 -15.10
C ILE A 8 -12.80 6.86 -14.33
N GLU A 9 -13.66 7.76 -13.85
CA GLU A 9 -13.22 8.91 -13.01
C GLU A 9 -12.55 8.43 -11.71
N VAL A 10 -13.16 7.50 -11.00
CA VAL A 10 -12.59 6.92 -9.76
C VAL A 10 -11.25 6.25 -10.04
N VAL A 11 -11.19 5.37 -11.03
CA VAL A 11 -9.95 4.66 -11.39
C VAL A 11 -8.87 5.64 -11.82
N THR A 12 -9.21 6.67 -12.59
CA THR A 12 -8.26 7.72 -13.00
C THR A 12 -7.71 8.48 -11.80
N ALA A 13 -8.57 8.88 -10.86
CA ALA A 13 -8.13 9.55 -9.63
C ALA A 13 -7.17 8.66 -8.81
N LEU A 14 -7.52 7.40 -8.63
CA LEU A 14 -6.69 6.43 -7.88
C LEU A 14 -5.35 6.12 -8.57
N ALA A 15 -5.32 6.13 -9.90
CA ALA A 15 -4.09 5.88 -10.65
C ALA A 15 -3.03 6.98 -10.47
N THR A 16 -3.44 8.20 -10.10
CA THR A 16 -2.51 9.32 -9.86
C THR A 16 -1.83 9.26 -8.49
N LYS A 17 -2.34 8.45 -7.55
CA LYS A 17 -1.89 8.37 -6.15
C LYS A 17 -1.52 6.93 -5.78
N GLY A 18 -0.24 6.63 -5.82
CA GLY A 18 0.27 5.29 -5.50
C GLY A 18 -0.17 4.75 -4.13
N LYS A 19 -0.37 5.62 -3.14
CA LYS A 19 -0.72 5.23 -1.76
C LYS A 19 -2.22 5.15 -1.45
N GLY A 20 -3.07 5.30 -2.46
CA GLY A 20 -4.53 5.30 -2.31
C GLY A 20 -5.11 6.63 -1.85
N LEU A 21 -6.43 6.72 -1.89
CA LEU A 21 -7.23 7.90 -1.54
C LEU A 21 -8.37 7.51 -0.61
N THR A 22 -8.73 8.42 0.29
CA THR A 22 -9.99 8.33 1.03
C THR A 22 -11.17 8.67 0.13
N ARG A 23 -12.38 8.32 0.56
CA ARG A 23 -13.63 8.68 -0.13
C ARG A 23 -13.69 10.17 -0.46
N GLN A 24 -13.36 11.02 0.51
CA GLN A 24 -13.37 12.46 0.33
C GLN A 24 -12.30 12.96 -0.65
N GLU A 25 -11.11 12.38 -0.61
CA GLU A 25 -10.03 12.71 -1.55
C GLU A 25 -10.39 12.31 -2.99
N ILE A 26 -11.11 11.19 -3.20
CA ILE A 26 -11.63 10.81 -4.53
C ILE A 26 -12.65 11.84 -5.02
N LEU A 27 -13.62 12.22 -4.17
CA LEU A 27 -14.62 13.23 -4.52
C LEU A 27 -13.98 14.58 -4.88
N ASN A 28 -12.94 14.98 -4.15
CA ASN A 28 -12.22 16.23 -4.45
C ASN A 28 -11.46 16.22 -5.78
N GLN A 29 -11.15 15.02 -6.31
CA GLN A 29 -10.41 14.85 -7.59
C GLN A 29 -11.31 14.48 -8.76
N THR A 30 -12.59 14.22 -8.51
CA THR A 30 -13.58 13.86 -9.52
C THR A 30 -14.72 14.87 -9.55
N LYS A 31 -15.60 14.76 -10.53
CA LYS A 31 -16.85 15.55 -10.59
C LYS A 31 -18.03 14.82 -9.95
N LEU A 32 -17.76 13.75 -9.21
CA LEU A 32 -18.79 12.90 -8.61
C LEU A 32 -19.34 13.56 -7.33
N THR A 33 -20.61 13.26 -7.06
CA THR A 33 -21.32 13.75 -5.86
C THR A 33 -21.33 12.66 -4.80
N ASP A 34 -21.18 13.03 -3.53
CA ASP A 34 -21.27 12.12 -2.40
C ASP A 34 -22.72 11.66 -2.16
N ASN A 35 -23.08 10.54 -2.76
CA ASN A 35 -24.41 9.96 -2.67
C ASN A 35 -24.35 8.41 -2.72
N GLY A 36 -25.53 7.77 -2.70
CA GLY A 36 -25.63 6.31 -2.78
C GLY A 36 -25.05 5.72 -4.08
N MET A 37 -25.20 6.42 -5.20
CA MET A 37 -24.64 5.97 -6.49
C MET A 37 -23.10 5.90 -6.44
N PHE A 38 -22.43 6.84 -5.78
CA PHE A 38 -20.98 6.79 -5.61
C PHE A 38 -20.55 5.57 -4.76
N SER A 39 -21.32 5.20 -3.74
CA SER A 39 -21.05 3.97 -2.98
C SER A 39 -21.17 2.73 -3.85
N VAL A 40 -22.20 2.66 -4.71
CA VAL A 40 -22.37 1.55 -5.68
C VAL A 40 -21.17 1.46 -6.64
N VAL A 41 -20.68 2.60 -7.16
CA VAL A 41 -19.50 2.64 -8.03
C VAL A 41 -18.26 2.04 -7.33
N LEU A 42 -18.03 2.40 -6.07
CA LEU A 42 -16.89 1.87 -5.31
C LEU A 42 -17.05 0.36 -5.05
N GLU A 43 -18.24 -0.09 -4.69
CA GLU A 43 -18.55 -1.52 -4.48
C GLU A 43 -18.37 -2.34 -5.77
N GLU A 44 -18.86 -1.84 -6.90
CA GLU A 44 -18.72 -2.51 -8.21
C GLU A 44 -17.24 -2.61 -8.61
N LEU A 45 -16.45 -1.55 -8.44
CA LEU A 45 -15.02 -1.57 -8.73
C LEU A 45 -14.27 -2.55 -7.83
N GLU A 46 -14.67 -2.67 -6.55
CA GLU A 46 -14.05 -3.63 -5.61
C GLU A 46 -14.43 -5.06 -5.97
N HIS A 47 -15.70 -5.34 -6.25
CA HIS A 47 -16.16 -6.67 -6.67
C HIS A 47 -15.52 -7.13 -7.98
N CYS A 48 -15.25 -6.20 -8.91
CA CYS A 48 -14.57 -6.50 -10.17
C CYS A 48 -13.04 -6.59 -10.02
N GLY A 49 -12.48 -6.36 -8.83
CA GLY A 49 -11.05 -6.48 -8.58
C GLY A 49 -10.20 -5.32 -9.10
N PHE A 50 -10.80 -4.17 -9.46
CA PHE A 50 -10.05 -2.99 -9.85
C PHE A 50 -9.45 -2.27 -8.65
N ILE A 51 -10.23 -2.17 -7.56
CA ILE A 51 -9.81 -1.48 -6.35
C ILE A 51 -9.94 -2.39 -5.13
N ARG A 52 -9.28 -2.03 -4.05
CA ARG A 52 -9.45 -2.61 -2.73
C ARG A 52 -9.53 -1.51 -1.69
N GLN A 53 -10.38 -1.72 -0.70
CA GLN A 53 -10.46 -0.87 0.47
C GLN A 53 -9.61 -1.42 1.60
N TYR A 54 -8.96 -0.51 2.34
CA TYR A 54 -8.20 -0.81 3.55
C TYR A 54 -8.75 0.03 4.70
N GLU A 55 -9.30 -0.65 5.69
CA GLU A 55 -9.78 0.02 6.89
C GLU A 55 -8.61 0.59 7.72
N PRO A 56 -8.80 1.72 8.40
CA PRO A 56 -7.80 2.22 9.33
C PRO A 56 -7.69 1.30 10.55
N LEU A 57 -6.51 1.31 11.19
CA LEU A 57 -6.16 0.45 12.33
C LEU A 57 -7.20 0.52 13.47
N ASN A 58 -7.72 1.71 13.78
CA ASN A 58 -8.69 1.95 14.87
C ASN A 58 -10.15 1.74 14.46
N SER A 59 -10.43 1.12 13.32
CA SER A 59 -11.79 0.79 12.92
C SER A 59 -12.34 -0.34 13.80
N MET A 60 -13.39 -0.06 14.54
CA MET A 60 -14.09 -1.06 15.37
C MET A 60 -15.08 -1.93 14.57
N GLY A 61 -14.82 -2.20 13.30
CA GLY A 61 -15.62 -3.10 12.48
C GLY A 61 -17.12 -2.74 12.53
N GLY A 62 -17.53 -1.68 11.87
CA GLY A 62 -18.92 -1.27 11.78
C GLY A 62 -19.41 -1.25 10.34
N LYS A 63 -20.75 -1.28 10.14
CA LYS A 63 -21.38 -1.20 8.80
C LYS A 63 -21.12 0.12 8.05
N ARG A 64 -20.57 1.15 8.68
CA ARG A 64 -20.19 2.42 8.05
C ARG A 64 -18.69 2.45 7.80
N LEU A 65 -18.31 2.72 6.55
CA LEU A 65 -16.94 3.02 6.19
C LEU A 65 -16.43 4.18 7.04
N ASN A 66 -15.28 3.97 7.69
CA ASN A 66 -14.61 5.04 8.40
C ASN A 66 -14.15 6.10 7.37
N SER A 67 -14.24 7.39 7.71
CA SER A 67 -13.80 8.50 6.85
C SER A 67 -12.35 8.35 6.37
N ASN A 68 -11.53 7.61 7.11
CA ASN A 68 -10.12 7.35 6.82
C ASN A 68 -9.88 6.02 6.08
N THR A 69 -10.94 5.31 5.65
CA THR A 69 -10.79 4.12 4.79
C THR A 69 -10.10 4.53 3.49
N LEU A 70 -9.02 3.84 3.14
CA LEU A 70 -8.27 4.06 1.91
C LEU A 70 -8.75 3.13 0.82
N PHE A 71 -9.02 3.69 -0.34
CA PHE A 71 -9.26 2.96 -1.59
C PHE A 71 -7.99 2.97 -2.43
N GLN A 72 -7.61 1.81 -2.93
CA GLN A 72 -6.39 1.63 -3.70
C GLN A 72 -6.70 0.92 -5.01
N LEU A 73 -6.16 1.44 -6.11
CA LEU A 73 -6.16 0.73 -7.39
C LEU A 73 -5.20 -0.47 -7.28
N ILE A 74 -5.70 -1.69 -7.48
CA ILE A 74 -4.94 -2.93 -7.35
C ILE A 74 -4.75 -3.68 -8.66
N ASP A 75 -5.51 -3.37 -9.70
CA ASP A 75 -5.35 -3.99 -11.01
C ASP A 75 -4.03 -3.57 -11.66
N PHE A 76 -3.14 -4.53 -11.88
CA PHE A 76 -1.78 -4.29 -12.37
C PHE A 76 -1.76 -3.74 -13.80
N TYR A 77 -2.67 -4.23 -14.67
CA TYR A 77 -2.74 -3.73 -16.04
C TYR A 77 -3.19 -2.27 -16.06
N THR A 78 -4.22 -1.93 -15.31
CA THR A 78 -4.72 -0.55 -15.22
C THR A 78 -3.66 0.40 -14.65
N LEU A 79 -2.89 -0.02 -13.64
CA LEU A 79 -1.75 0.74 -13.13
C LEU A 79 -0.70 0.98 -14.22
N PHE A 80 -0.35 -0.05 -14.98
CA PHE A 80 0.60 0.05 -16.09
C PHE A 80 0.05 0.94 -17.22
N TYR A 81 -1.21 0.76 -17.58
CA TYR A 81 -1.88 1.55 -18.62
C TYR A 81 -1.80 3.05 -18.34
N PHE A 82 -2.17 3.47 -17.13
CA PHE A 82 -2.17 4.90 -16.79
C PHE A 82 -0.77 5.51 -16.73
N ASN A 83 0.23 4.76 -16.31
CA ASN A 83 1.60 5.27 -16.19
C ASN A 83 2.36 5.29 -17.51
N PHE A 84 2.13 4.31 -18.39
CA PHE A 84 2.96 4.12 -19.58
C PHE A 84 2.16 4.14 -20.88
N ILE A 85 1.06 3.39 -21.01
CA ILE A 85 0.36 3.25 -22.27
C ILE A 85 -0.41 4.53 -22.60
N LYS A 86 -1.17 5.08 -21.67
CA LYS A 86 -2.01 6.27 -21.87
C LYS A 86 -1.21 7.49 -22.33
N SER A 87 0.04 7.61 -21.91
CA SER A 87 0.93 8.70 -22.29
C SER A 87 1.67 8.48 -23.60
N ASN A 88 1.68 7.26 -24.15
CA ASN A 88 2.30 6.91 -25.42
C ASN A 88 1.45 7.37 -26.61
N ARG A 89 1.39 8.69 -26.84
CA ARG A 89 0.55 9.30 -27.89
C ARG A 89 0.97 8.94 -29.30
N PHE A 90 2.20 8.57 -29.52
CA PHE A 90 2.77 8.28 -30.85
C PHE A 90 2.77 6.80 -31.19
N HIS A 91 2.19 5.95 -30.31
CA HIS A 91 2.19 4.50 -30.48
C HIS A 91 3.59 3.93 -30.76
N ASP A 92 4.61 4.50 -30.11
CA ASP A 92 5.97 4.01 -30.22
C ASP A 92 6.05 2.59 -29.63
N GLU A 93 6.36 1.62 -30.47
CA GLU A 93 6.48 0.22 -30.08
C GLU A 93 7.67 -0.05 -29.14
N HIS A 94 8.64 0.85 -29.11
CA HIS A 94 9.80 0.77 -28.21
C HIS A 94 9.61 1.54 -26.89
N PHE A 95 8.43 2.14 -26.66
CA PHE A 95 8.17 3.00 -25.50
C PHE A 95 8.55 2.36 -24.16
N TRP A 96 8.37 1.05 -24.02
CA TRP A 96 8.70 0.33 -22.81
C TRP A 96 10.21 0.31 -22.57
N MET A 97 11.01 -0.01 -23.59
CA MET A 97 12.46 -0.02 -23.50
C MET A 97 13.02 1.36 -23.17
N ILE A 98 12.43 2.41 -23.72
CA ILE A 98 12.81 3.82 -23.46
C ILE A 98 12.40 4.22 -22.02
N SER A 99 11.32 3.66 -21.50
CA SER A 99 10.83 3.96 -20.15
C SER A 99 11.68 3.33 -19.03
N LEU A 100 12.42 2.26 -19.33
CA LEU A 100 13.28 1.59 -18.35
C LEU A 100 14.33 2.57 -17.79
N ASN A 101 14.62 2.46 -16.50
CA ASN A 101 15.57 3.31 -15.75
C ASN A 101 15.22 4.81 -15.68
N THR A 102 14.01 5.20 -16.09
CA THR A 102 13.50 6.55 -15.83
C THR A 102 13.01 6.71 -14.39
N SER A 103 12.93 7.96 -13.91
CA SER A 103 12.35 8.24 -12.58
C SER A 103 10.90 7.75 -12.47
N LEU A 104 10.14 7.80 -13.57
CA LEU A 104 8.77 7.26 -13.63
C LEU A 104 8.77 5.74 -13.43
N TYR A 105 9.67 5.03 -14.10
CA TYR A 105 9.81 3.57 -13.95
C TYR A 105 10.16 3.19 -12.50
N HIS A 106 11.13 3.87 -11.89
CA HIS A 106 11.53 3.59 -10.50
C HIS A 106 10.39 3.86 -9.51
N ALA A 107 9.68 4.99 -9.66
CA ALA A 107 8.54 5.29 -8.82
C ALA A 107 7.41 4.26 -8.99
N TRP A 108 7.09 3.89 -10.24
CA TRP A 108 6.08 2.89 -10.55
C TRP A 108 6.45 1.51 -10.02
N SER A 109 7.72 1.08 -10.16
CA SER A 109 8.19 -0.21 -9.65
C SER A 109 8.02 -0.34 -8.14
N GLY A 110 8.30 0.73 -7.39
CA GLY A 110 8.05 0.77 -5.95
C GLY A 110 6.56 0.53 -5.62
N PHE A 111 5.66 1.27 -6.26
CA PHE A 111 4.23 1.10 -6.06
C PHE A 111 3.70 -0.25 -6.56
N ALA A 112 4.22 -0.75 -7.68
CA ALA A 112 3.85 -2.07 -8.17
C ALA A 112 4.26 -3.17 -7.19
N PHE A 113 5.45 -3.08 -6.61
CA PHE A 113 5.92 -4.02 -5.59
C PHE A 113 5.04 -4.00 -4.33
N GLU A 114 4.64 -2.81 -3.84
CA GLU A 114 3.67 -2.71 -2.75
C GLU A 114 2.37 -3.46 -3.08
N ARG A 115 1.87 -3.39 -4.32
CA ARG A 115 0.67 -4.14 -4.75
C ARG A 115 0.89 -5.64 -4.78
N VAL A 116 2.05 -6.08 -5.26
CA VAL A 116 2.44 -7.50 -5.21
C VAL A 116 2.44 -7.99 -3.76
N CYS A 117 3.07 -7.28 -2.83
CA CYS A 117 3.06 -7.64 -1.42
C CYS A 117 1.64 -7.74 -0.85
N LEU A 118 0.79 -6.75 -1.12
CA LEU A 118 -0.60 -6.74 -0.64
C LEU A 118 -1.45 -7.87 -1.24
N ALA A 119 -1.17 -8.29 -2.48
CA ALA A 119 -1.82 -9.43 -3.12
C ALA A 119 -1.38 -10.78 -2.50
N HIS A 120 -0.17 -10.85 -1.93
CA HIS A 120 0.43 -12.05 -1.37
C HIS A 120 0.46 -12.05 0.17
N LEU A 121 -0.53 -11.43 0.80
CA LEU A 121 -0.61 -11.34 2.28
C LEU A 121 -0.61 -12.73 2.95
N GLY A 122 -1.17 -13.75 2.31
CA GLY A 122 -1.14 -15.13 2.79
C GLY A 122 0.28 -15.68 2.92
N GLN A 123 1.10 -15.49 1.91
CA GLN A 123 2.49 -15.92 1.87
C GLN A 123 3.34 -15.13 2.87
N ILE A 124 3.12 -13.82 2.99
CA ILE A 124 3.76 -12.99 4.02
C ILE A 124 3.47 -13.55 5.41
N LYS A 125 2.20 -13.86 5.72
CA LYS A 125 1.83 -14.46 7.01
C LYS A 125 2.45 -15.83 7.23
N LYS A 126 2.56 -16.65 6.17
CA LYS A 126 3.23 -17.96 6.21
C LYS A 126 4.71 -17.79 6.57
N LYS A 127 5.43 -16.87 5.89
CA LYS A 127 6.84 -16.58 6.15
C LYS A 127 7.08 -16.05 7.57
N LEU A 128 6.17 -15.22 8.08
CA LEU A 128 6.23 -14.70 9.44
C LEU A 128 5.81 -15.71 10.51
N GLY A 129 5.38 -16.91 10.15
CA GLY A 129 4.93 -17.94 11.08
C GLY A 129 3.61 -17.61 11.79
N ILE A 130 2.78 -16.74 11.22
CA ILE A 130 1.55 -16.24 11.83
C ILE A 130 0.26 -16.69 11.13
N SER A 131 0.33 -17.70 10.26
CA SER A 131 -0.85 -18.22 9.53
C SER A 131 -1.95 -18.73 10.46
N GLY A 132 -1.59 -19.22 11.65
CA GLY A 132 -2.55 -19.68 12.67
C GLY A 132 -3.10 -18.55 13.57
N VAL A 133 -2.63 -17.32 13.42
CA VAL A 133 -3.10 -16.18 14.22
C VAL A 133 -4.15 -15.41 13.44
N GLN A 134 -5.25 -15.07 14.11
CA GLN A 134 -6.25 -14.18 13.51
C GLN A 134 -5.64 -12.80 13.30
N THR A 135 -5.68 -12.31 12.06
CA THR A 135 -5.05 -11.06 11.65
C THR A 135 -5.97 -10.20 10.81
N ARG A 136 -5.76 -8.89 10.82
CA ARG A 136 -6.40 -7.93 9.94
C ARG A 136 -5.33 -7.06 9.27
N ALA A 137 -5.33 -6.96 7.94
CA ALA A 137 -4.51 -5.98 7.24
C ALA A 137 -5.18 -4.61 7.31
N CYS A 138 -4.44 -3.61 7.74
CA CYS A 138 -4.94 -2.26 7.98
C CYS A 138 -4.05 -1.24 7.27
N SER A 139 -4.63 -0.09 6.94
CA SER A 139 -3.90 1.12 6.57
C SER A 139 -3.68 2.00 7.80
N TRP A 140 -2.65 2.83 7.74
CA TRP A 140 -2.47 3.89 8.71
C TRP A 140 -1.74 5.09 8.11
N ARG A 141 -2.28 6.27 8.40
CA ARG A 141 -1.70 7.56 8.05
C ARG A 141 -1.84 8.49 9.26
N SER A 142 -0.77 9.19 9.61
CA SER A 142 -0.80 10.19 10.69
C SER A 142 -1.82 11.28 10.39
N ALA A 143 -2.58 11.68 11.41
CA ALA A 143 -3.54 12.76 11.34
C ALA A 143 -2.86 14.14 11.49
N GLN A 144 -1.62 14.21 11.97
CA GLN A 144 -0.92 15.48 12.23
C GLN A 144 -0.35 16.03 10.91
N SER A 145 -0.75 17.27 10.58
CA SER A 145 -0.16 18.04 9.49
C SER A 145 1.26 18.49 9.86
N GLY A 146 2.27 18.07 9.07
CA GLY A 146 3.62 18.62 9.19
C GLY A 146 4.76 17.57 9.20
N GLN A 147 4.58 16.41 9.80
CA GLN A 147 5.50 15.26 9.71
C GLN A 147 4.72 13.97 9.45
N GLY A 148 3.81 14.02 8.48
CA GLY A 148 2.90 12.92 8.18
C GLY A 148 3.62 11.61 7.90
N ALA A 149 3.58 10.69 8.86
CA ALA A 149 4.01 9.33 8.67
C ALA A 149 2.89 8.51 8.02
N GLN A 150 3.23 7.76 7.01
CA GLN A 150 2.35 6.74 6.43
C GLN A 150 3.09 5.41 6.45
N ILE A 151 2.37 4.36 6.81
CA ILE A 151 2.86 2.98 6.85
C ILE A 151 2.23 2.24 5.67
N ASP A 152 3.04 1.48 4.94
CA ASP A 152 2.61 0.81 3.72
C ASP A 152 1.54 -0.27 4.03
N MET A 153 1.74 -1.03 5.12
CA MET A 153 0.77 -1.99 5.61
C MET A 153 0.99 -2.27 7.10
N LEU A 154 -0.11 -2.42 7.84
CA LEU A 154 -0.11 -2.99 9.19
C LEU A 154 -0.78 -4.36 9.17
N ILE A 155 -0.20 -5.33 9.86
CA ILE A 155 -0.88 -6.60 10.16
C ILE A 155 -1.22 -6.58 11.65
N ASP A 156 -2.45 -6.24 11.96
CA ASP A 156 -2.99 -6.23 13.32
C ASP A 156 -3.35 -7.65 13.73
N ARG A 157 -2.69 -8.16 14.77
CA ARG A 157 -2.78 -9.54 15.25
C ARG A 157 -3.58 -9.60 16.54
N LYS A 158 -4.27 -10.72 16.77
CA LYS A 158 -5.01 -10.97 18.01
C LYS A 158 -4.13 -11.40 19.19
N ASP A 159 -2.86 -11.72 18.94
CA ASP A 159 -1.85 -12.03 19.96
C ASP A 159 -1.09 -10.78 20.46
N GLU A 160 -1.76 -9.65 20.51
CA GLU A 160 -1.27 -8.38 21.06
C GLU A 160 -0.01 -7.83 20.35
N THR A 161 0.15 -8.16 19.07
CA THR A 161 1.26 -7.69 18.23
C THR A 161 0.74 -7.01 16.96
N ILE A 162 1.47 -6.02 16.48
CA ILE A 162 1.26 -5.39 15.16
C ILE A 162 2.56 -5.50 14.37
N ASN A 163 2.53 -6.18 13.23
CA ASN A 163 3.64 -6.06 12.28
C ASN A 163 3.48 -4.74 11.50
N VAL A 164 4.47 -3.89 11.64
CA VAL A 164 4.59 -2.62 10.90
C VAL A 164 5.43 -2.91 9.68
N CYS A 165 4.74 -3.08 8.53
CA CYS A 165 5.38 -3.51 7.30
C CYS A 165 5.80 -2.30 6.47
N GLU A 166 7.07 -2.25 6.12
CA GLU A 166 7.67 -1.31 5.17
C GLU A 166 8.14 -2.08 3.94
N MET A 167 7.72 -1.66 2.77
CA MET A 167 7.95 -2.36 1.51
C MET A 167 8.96 -1.62 0.66
N LYS A 168 10.00 -2.30 0.14
CA LYS A 168 11.06 -1.69 -0.68
C LYS A 168 11.41 -2.53 -1.89
N TYR A 169 11.14 -1.97 -3.06
CA TYR A 169 11.66 -2.48 -4.32
C TYR A 169 13.10 -1.98 -4.53
N THR A 170 14.04 -2.90 -4.70
CA THR A 170 15.46 -2.60 -4.92
C THR A 170 16.05 -3.55 -5.95
N HIS A 171 17.19 -3.18 -6.54
CA HIS A 171 17.94 -4.02 -7.49
C HIS A 171 19.03 -4.87 -6.82
N GLY A 172 19.10 -4.87 -5.50
CA GLY A 172 20.02 -5.64 -4.67
C GLY A 172 19.58 -5.56 -3.20
N PRO A 173 20.34 -6.15 -2.25
CA PRO A 173 20.01 -6.09 -0.83
C PRO A 173 19.81 -4.66 -0.35
N PHE A 174 18.72 -4.42 0.38
CA PHE A 174 18.36 -3.08 0.86
C PHE A 174 19.27 -2.63 2.00
N GLU A 175 19.94 -1.52 1.86
CA GLU A 175 20.81 -0.95 2.89
C GLU A 175 20.04 0.09 3.72
N ILE A 176 19.96 -0.16 5.03
CA ILE A 176 19.37 0.81 5.97
C ILE A 176 20.47 1.80 6.35
N THR A 177 20.31 3.07 5.93
CA THR A 177 21.18 4.15 6.38
C THR A 177 20.74 4.69 7.72
N LYS A 178 21.58 5.48 8.39
CA LYS A 178 21.25 6.13 9.65
C LYS A 178 19.97 6.98 9.55
N GLU A 179 19.89 7.80 8.48
CA GLU A 179 18.72 8.66 8.26
C GLU A 179 17.44 7.84 8.01
N TYR A 180 17.59 6.66 7.39
CA TYR A 180 16.46 5.78 7.15
C TYR A 180 16.01 5.07 8.43
N GLU A 181 16.94 4.63 9.27
CA GLU A 181 16.67 4.10 10.60
C GLU A 181 15.89 5.14 11.44
N GLU A 182 16.36 6.39 11.49
CA GLU A 182 15.68 7.49 12.20
C GLU A 182 14.25 7.70 11.69
N LYS A 183 14.01 7.61 10.38
CA LYS A 183 12.66 7.66 9.79
C LYS A 183 11.78 6.49 10.23
N LEU A 184 12.32 5.28 10.28
CA LEU A 184 11.59 4.09 10.73
C LEU A 184 11.22 4.20 12.21
N VAL A 185 12.18 4.60 13.06
CA VAL A 185 11.94 4.87 14.50
C VAL A 185 10.84 5.91 14.68
N ASN A 186 10.91 7.01 13.92
CA ASN A 186 9.89 8.06 13.98
C ASN A 186 8.51 7.53 13.59
N LYS A 187 8.39 6.72 12.52
CA LYS A 187 7.12 6.08 12.12
C LYS A 187 6.52 5.24 13.26
N LEU A 188 7.35 4.41 13.92
CA LEU A 188 6.90 3.58 15.04
C LEU A 188 6.43 4.43 16.23
N ASN A 189 7.19 5.46 16.58
CA ASN A 189 6.87 6.35 17.71
C ASN A 189 5.57 7.15 17.43
N VAL A 190 5.41 7.69 16.23
CA VAL A 190 4.19 8.44 15.86
C VAL A 190 2.97 7.50 15.85
N LEU A 191 3.11 6.29 15.29
CA LEU A 191 2.05 5.27 15.34
C LEU A 191 1.64 4.96 16.78
N ALA A 192 2.61 4.64 17.67
CA ALA A 192 2.34 4.32 19.05
C ALA A 192 1.64 5.48 19.79
N LYS A 193 2.15 6.70 19.61
CA LYS A 193 1.61 7.91 20.24
C LYS A 193 0.19 8.26 19.79
N GLU A 194 -0.05 8.25 18.48
CA GLU A 194 -1.37 8.64 17.94
C GLU A 194 -2.46 7.59 18.17
N THR A 195 -2.08 6.31 18.19
CA THR A 195 -3.07 5.24 18.35
C THR A 195 -3.33 4.88 19.81
N GLY A 196 -2.40 5.17 20.71
CA GLY A 196 -2.49 4.79 22.12
C GLY A 196 -2.58 3.27 22.35
N LEU A 197 -2.26 2.48 21.34
CA LEU A 197 -2.34 1.02 21.42
C LEU A 197 -1.26 0.47 22.36
N ARG A 198 -1.65 -0.54 23.15
CA ARG A 198 -0.73 -1.25 24.07
C ARG A 198 -0.06 -2.47 23.46
N LYS A 199 -0.28 -2.70 22.14
CA LYS A 199 0.28 -3.83 21.41
C LYS A 199 1.77 -3.63 21.14
N SER A 200 2.52 -4.73 21.09
CA SER A 200 3.91 -4.74 20.66
C SER A 200 4.01 -4.39 19.16
N LEU A 201 4.88 -3.47 18.80
CA LEU A 201 5.16 -3.14 17.41
C LEU A 201 6.38 -3.90 16.93
N MET A 202 6.24 -4.65 15.83
CA MET A 202 7.32 -5.40 15.19
C MET A 202 7.56 -4.83 13.80
N LEU A 203 8.71 -4.18 13.60
CA LEU A 203 9.09 -3.68 12.29
C LEU A 203 9.41 -4.86 11.36
N THR A 204 8.70 -4.94 10.27
CA THR A 204 8.85 -5.98 9.25
C THR A 204 9.26 -5.33 7.93
N LEU A 205 10.44 -5.64 7.42
CA LEU A 205 10.86 -5.22 6.10
C LEU A 205 10.45 -6.28 5.06
N ILE A 206 9.78 -5.82 4.00
CA ILE A 206 9.45 -6.65 2.83
C ILE A 206 10.22 -6.06 1.66
N THR A 207 11.20 -6.80 1.16
CA THR A 207 12.14 -6.28 0.15
C THR A 207 12.30 -7.25 -1.02
N THR A 208 12.86 -6.79 -2.11
CA THR A 208 13.12 -7.65 -3.28
C THR A 208 14.20 -8.70 -2.96
N TYR A 209 15.31 -8.30 -2.32
CA TYR A 209 16.52 -9.11 -2.16
C TYR A 209 17.01 -9.21 -0.70
N GLY A 210 16.19 -8.87 0.27
CA GLY A 210 16.59 -8.87 1.67
C GLY A 210 17.27 -7.58 2.13
N VAL A 211 17.55 -7.52 3.42
CA VAL A 211 18.21 -6.39 4.08
C VAL A 211 19.70 -6.70 4.23
N LYS A 212 20.56 -5.76 3.80
CA LYS A 212 22.00 -5.86 3.99
C LYS A 212 22.34 -5.68 5.47
N PRO A 213 23.00 -6.66 6.12
CA PRO A 213 23.43 -6.53 7.50
C PRO A 213 24.38 -5.34 7.68
N ASN A 214 24.06 -4.44 8.60
CA ASN A 214 24.91 -3.32 9.00
C ASN A 214 24.55 -2.85 10.43
N LEU A 215 25.17 -1.76 10.90
CA LEU A 215 24.92 -1.21 12.25
C LEU A 215 23.48 -0.74 12.47
N HIS A 216 22.75 -0.43 11.40
CA HIS A 216 21.38 0.13 11.41
C HIS A 216 20.29 -0.92 11.15
N SER A 217 20.67 -2.13 10.67
CA SER A 217 19.70 -3.17 10.34
C SER A 217 19.08 -3.86 11.57
N GLY A 218 19.67 -3.70 12.75
CA GLY A 218 19.19 -4.32 14.01
C GLY A 218 17.80 -3.87 14.47
N ILE A 219 17.24 -2.78 13.89
CA ILE A 219 15.88 -2.34 14.17
C ILE A 219 14.81 -3.26 13.54
N VAL A 220 15.18 -4.08 12.55
CA VAL A 220 14.26 -4.97 11.82
C VAL A 220 14.08 -6.26 12.61
N GLN A 221 12.86 -6.55 13.06
CA GLN A 221 12.54 -7.77 13.79
C GLN A 221 12.14 -8.92 12.88
N SER A 222 11.63 -8.63 11.69
CA SER A 222 11.19 -9.65 10.73
C SER A 222 11.47 -9.20 9.31
N GLU A 223 11.79 -10.17 8.45
CA GLU A 223 12.11 -9.94 7.05
C GLU A 223 11.37 -10.92 6.15
N VAL A 224 10.89 -10.39 5.03
CA VAL A 224 10.27 -11.16 3.94
C VAL A 224 10.93 -10.72 2.65
N VAL A 225 11.34 -11.66 1.81
CA VAL A 225 11.89 -11.37 0.49
C VAL A 225 10.88 -11.69 -0.62
N MET A 226 11.14 -11.15 -1.81
CA MET A 226 10.22 -11.34 -2.94
C MET A 226 9.95 -12.81 -3.25
N ASP A 227 10.95 -13.69 -3.12
CA ASP A 227 10.79 -15.12 -3.39
C ASP A 227 9.79 -15.78 -2.43
N ASP A 228 9.77 -15.36 -1.16
CA ASP A 228 8.81 -15.84 -0.16
C ASP A 228 7.34 -15.57 -0.57
N LEU A 229 7.08 -14.57 -1.41
CA LEU A 229 5.74 -14.24 -1.88
C LEU A 229 5.17 -15.28 -2.84
N PHE A 230 6.00 -16.12 -3.43
CA PHE A 230 5.62 -17.13 -4.43
C PHE A 230 5.82 -18.57 -3.92
N GLU A 231 6.18 -18.76 -2.66
CA GLU A 231 6.22 -20.06 -2.01
C GLU A 231 4.82 -20.52 -1.56
N TYR A 232 4.36 -21.66 -2.06
CA TYR A 232 3.04 -22.27 -1.77
C TYR A 232 3.11 -23.37 -0.71
#